data_40de89c4aa8ab77f13963102b9015bc4
#
_entry.id   40de89c4aa8ab77f13963102b9015bc4
#
_cell.length_a   1.000
_cell.length_b   1.000
_cell.length_c   1.000
_cell.angle_alpha   90.00
_cell.angle_beta   90.00
_cell.angle_gamma   90.00
#
_symmetry.space_group_name_H-M   'P 1'
#
loop_
_entity.id
_entity.type
_entity.pdbx_description
1 polymer ?
#
loop_
_entity_poly.entity_id
_entity_poly.type
_entity_poly.pdbx_seq_one_letter_code
_entity_poly.pdbx_strand_id
1 'polypeptide(L)'
;MDRFELKERLIAFAARVFRLQGVLKRRGATDIANQILRSSTSIGANYHEAIHGRSSAEFLAKIKLAESEAAETQYWLSVVSAAGIVKPESLADLINEAAQITAILHATAETCRNNMAKAKLERPRPPRANHPGTQTNSKS
;
A
#
# COMPACT_ATOMS: atom_id res chain seq x y z
N MET A 1 -2.68 13.01 10.13
CA MET A 1 -3.77 12.58 9.22
C MET A 1 -4.37 11.30 9.78
N ASP A 2 -5.68 11.30 10.05
CA ASP A 2 -6.35 10.11 10.53
C ASP A 2 -6.78 9.19 9.37
N ARG A 3 -7.30 8.00 9.72
CA ARG A 3 -7.69 6.99 8.73
C ARG A 3 -8.82 7.47 7.81
N PHE A 4 -9.73 8.27 8.34
CA PHE A 4 -10.83 8.82 7.56
C PHE A 4 -10.32 9.83 6.54
N GLU A 5 -9.46 10.76 6.94
CA GLU A 5 -8.86 11.75 6.05
C GLU A 5 -8.07 11.10 4.91
N LEU A 6 -7.28 10.08 5.21
CA LEU A 6 -6.55 9.36 4.17
C LEU A 6 -7.50 8.65 3.21
N LYS A 7 -8.53 7.99 3.71
CA LYS A 7 -9.56 7.35 2.88
C LYS A 7 -10.18 8.35 1.90
N GLU A 8 -10.60 9.51 2.37
CA GLU A 8 -11.19 10.55 1.54
C GLU A 8 -10.20 11.08 0.50
N ARG A 9 -8.95 11.23 0.89
CA ARG A 9 -7.88 11.66 -0.02
C ARG A 9 -7.64 10.64 -1.15
N LEU A 10 -7.67 9.36 -0.83
CA LEU A 10 -7.50 8.29 -1.83
C LEU A 10 -8.69 8.22 -2.79
N ILE A 11 -9.91 8.43 -2.31
CA ILE A 11 -11.10 8.52 -3.15
C ILE A 11 -11.00 9.72 -4.10
N ALA A 12 -10.62 10.88 -3.58
CA ALA A 12 -10.48 12.10 -4.38
C ALA A 12 -9.42 11.92 -5.47
N PHE A 13 -8.30 11.28 -5.15
CA PHE A 13 -7.24 10.96 -6.11
C PHE A 13 -7.75 10.03 -7.22
N ALA A 14 -8.41 8.94 -6.86
CA ALA A 14 -8.97 8.00 -7.83
C ALA A 14 -10.01 8.67 -8.74
N ALA A 15 -10.84 9.56 -8.21
CA ALA A 15 -11.82 10.30 -9.01
C ALA A 15 -11.14 11.22 -10.04
N ARG A 16 -10.04 11.88 -9.66
CA ARG A 16 -9.24 12.69 -10.59
C ARG A 16 -8.64 11.84 -11.71
N VAL A 17 -8.12 10.67 -11.36
CA VAL A 17 -7.57 9.72 -12.34
C VAL A 17 -8.65 9.19 -13.27
N PHE A 18 -9.83 8.91 -12.74
CA PHE A 18 -10.98 8.50 -13.55
C PHE A 18 -11.31 9.52 -14.64
N ARG A 19 -11.28 10.81 -14.30
CA ARG A 19 -11.49 11.89 -15.30
C ARG A 19 -10.35 11.94 -16.31
N LEU A 20 -9.12 11.76 -15.88
CA LEU A 20 -7.96 11.70 -16.79
C LEU A 20 -8.06 10.51 -17.75
N GLN A 21 -8.55 9.37 -17.28
CA GLN A 21 -8.76 8.19 -18.13
C GLN A 21 -9.61 8.51 -19.35
N GLY A 22 -10.69 9.27 -19.16
CA GLY A 22 -11.54 9.69 -20.27
C GLY A 22 -10.78 10.52 -21.32
N VAL A 23 -9.94 11.44 -20.88
CA VAL A 23 -9.08 12.25 -21.77
C VAL A 23 -8.10 11.36 -22.53
N LEU A 24 -7.43 10.44 -21.86
CA LEU A 24 -6.44 9.54 -22.46
C LEU A 24 -7.08 8.63 -23.51
N LYS A 25 -8.26 8.09 -23.24
CA LYS A 25 -9.01 7.27 -24.21
C LYS A 25 -9.36 8.04 -25.47
N ARG A 26 -9.82 9.27 -25.34
CA ARG A 26 -10.13 10.13 -26.49
C ARG A 26 -8.90 10.44 -27.33
N ARG A 27 -7.71 10.37 -26.75
CA ARG A 27 -6.42 10.59 -27.45
C ARG A 27 -5.77 9.29 -27.92
N GLY A 28 -6.49 8.17 -27.88
CA GLY A 28 -6.01 6.89 -28.38
C GLY A 28 -5.10 6.12 -27.42
N ALA A 29 -4.96 6.55 -26.17
CA ALA A 29 -4.10 5.93 -25.16
C ALA A 29 -4.91 5.02 -24.23
N THR A 30 -5.74 4.13 -24.80
CA THR A 30 -6.66 3.28 -24.05
C THR A 30 -5.95 2.31 -23.11
N ASP A 31 -4.87 1.68 -23.57
CA ASP A 31 -4.16 0.66 -22.77
C ASP A 31 -3.57 1.26 -21.50
N ILE A 32 -2.86 2.38 -21.64
CA ILE A 32 -2.27 3.05 -20.48
C ILE A 32 -3.33 3.68 -19.58
N ALA A 33 -4.43 4.18 -20.14
CA ALA A 33 -5.56 4.70 -19.39
C ALA A 33 -6.15 3.64 -18.46
N ASN A 34 -6.31 2.41 -18.95
CA ASN A 34 -6.80 1.29 -18.16
C ASN A 34 -5.83 0.90 -17.04
N GLN A 35 -4.52 0.90 -17.30
CA GLN A 35 -3.50 0.61 -16.27
C GLN A 35 -3.52 1.66 -15.14
N ILE A 36 -3.63 2.93 -15.49
CA ILE A 36 -3.68 4.01 -14.51
C ILE A 36 -4.95 3.91 -13.64
N LEU A 37 -6.10 3.64 -14.26
CA LEU A 37 -7.34 3.49 -13.50
C LEU A 37 -7.27 2.29 -12.56
N ARG A 38 -6.79 1.14 -13.05
CA ARG A 38 -6.63 -0.06 -12.25
C ARG A 38 -5.75 0.17 -11.03
N SER A 39 -4.55 0.72 -11.25
CA SER A 39 -3.60 0.93 -10.16
C SER A 39 -4.09 1.99 -9.16
N SER A 40 -4.64 3.11 -9.64
CA SER A 40 -5.09 4.18 -8.76
C SER A 40 -6.30 3.78 -7.89
N THR A 41 -7.24 3.03 -8.45
CA THR A 41 -8.39 2.53 -7.67
C THR A 41 -7.99 1.43 -6.70
N SER A 42 -6.98 0.64 -7.03
CA SER A 42 -6.43 -0.40 -6.16
C SER A 42 -5.76 0.16 -4.91
N ILE A 43 -5.22 1.37 -4.95
CA ILE A 43 -4.66 2.02 -3.76
C ILE A 43 -5.71 2.11 -2.66
N GLY A 44 -6.83 2.74 -2.96
CA GLY A 44 -7.93 2.93 -2.02
C GLY A 44 -8.59 1.62 -1.61
N ALA A 45 -8.77 0.69 -2.54
CA ALA A 45 -9.34 -0.63 -2.25
C ALA A 45 -8.49 -1.41 -1.25
N ASN A 46 -7.17 -1.46 -1.43
CA ASN A 46 -6.26 -2.12 -0.49
C ASN A 46 -6.22 -1.40 0.86
N TYR A 47 -6.23 -0.08 0.87
CA TYR A 47 -6.30 0.70 2.11
C TYR A 47 -7.60 0.42 2.87
N HIS A 48 -8.73 0.39 2.17
CA HIS A 48 -10.02 0.05 2.76
C HIS A 48 -10.00 -1.34 3.42
N GLU A 49 -9.46 -2.33 2.73
CA GLU A 49 -9.28 -3.68 3.28
C GLU A 49 -8.32 -3.69 4.49
N ALA A 50 -7.26 -2.89 4.46
CA ALA A 50 -6.31 -2.77 5.55
C ALA A 50 -6.97 -2.31 6.85
N ILE A 51 -7.76 -1.23 6.80
CA ILE A 51 -8.40 -0.66 8.00
C ILE A 51 -9.53 -1.54 8.55
N HIS A 52 -10.02 -2.49 7.78
CA HIS A 52 -11.01 -3.48 8.19
C HIS A 52 -10.39 -4.86 8.48
N GLY A 53 -9.06 -4.95 8.45
CA GLY A 53 -8.32 -6.17 8.76
C GLY A 53 -8.41 -6.55 10.24
N ARG A 54 -8.21 -7.85 10.51
CA ARG A 54 -8.35 -8.44 11.85
C ARG A 54 -7.06 -8.48 12.66
N SER A 55 -5.92 -8.20 12.01
CA SER A 55 -4.62 -8.29 12.65
C SER A 55 -3.66 -7.24 12.09
N SER A 56 -2.59 -6.98 12.85
CA SER A 56 -1.51 -6.09 12.38
C SER A 56 -0.81 -6.66 11.15
N ALA A 57 -0.69 -7.98 11.06
CA ALA A 57 -0.08 -8.63 9.89
C ALA A 57 -0.92 -8.43 8.62
N GLU A 58 -2.26 -8.57 8.72
CA GLU A 58 -3.16 -8.28 7.60
C GLU A 58 -3.11 -6.79 7.20
N PHE A 59 -3.14 -5.91 8.19
CA PHE A 59 -3.02 -4.47 7.97
C PHE A 59 -1.73 -4.15 7.20
N LEU A 60 -0.58 -4.63 7.68
CA LEU A 60 0.71 -4.39 7.05
C LEU A 60 0.75 -4.91 5.61
N ALA A 61 0.25 -6.13 5.38
CA ALA A 61 0.23 -6.73 4.05
C ALA A 61 -0.57 -5.88 3.06
N LYS A 62 -1.74 -5.40 3.46
CA LYS A 62 -2.60 -4.57 2.60
C LYS A 62 -2.04 -3.16 2.39
N ILE A 63 -1.42 -2.56 3.41
CA ILE A 63 -0.75 -1.26 3.27
C ILE A 63 0.41 -1.36 2.28
N LYS A 64 1.19 -2.44 2.30
CA LYS A 64 2.28 -2.63 1.35
C LYS A 64 1.79 -2.83 -0.08
N LEU A 65 0.64 -3.49 -0.27
CA LEU A 65 0.00 -3.57 -1.58
C LEU A 65 -0.47 -2.19 -2.06
N ALA A 66 -1.10 -1.41 -1.18
CA ALA A 66 -1.51 -0.04 -1.51
C ALA A 66 -0.32 0.84 -1.89
N GLU A 67 0.78 0.76 -1.15
CA GLU A 67 2.04 1.46 -1.45
C GLU A 67 2.57 1.10 -2.85
N SER A 68 2.60 -0.17 -3.17
CA SER A 68 3.05 -0.67 -4.48
C SER A 68 2.18 -0.14 -5.61
N GLU A 69 0.86 -0.13 -5.43
CA GLU A 69 -0.09 0.40 -6.42
C GLU A 69 0.06 1.92 -6.58
N ALA A 70 0.36 2.64 -5.52
CA ALA A 70 0.62 4.09 -5.59
C ALA A 70 1.90 4.37 -6.38
N ALA A 71 2.95 3.62 -6.15
CA ALA A 71 4.21 3.73 -6.90
C ALA A 71 3.99 3.40 -8.39
N GLU A 72 3.21 2.37 -8.70
CA GLU A 72 2.87 2.01 -10.07
C GLU A 72 2.07 3.12 -10.75
N THR A 73 1.11 3.71 -10.07
CA THR A 73 0.31 4.83 -10.59
C THR A 73 1.22 6.03 -10.92
N GLN A 74 2.14 6.36 -10.04
CA GLN A 74 3.12 7.42 -10.26
C GLN A 74 3.97 7.14 -11.52
N TYR A 75 4.40 5.90 -11.69
CA TYR A 75 5.16 5.48 -12.86
C TYR A 75 4.36 5.68 -14.14
N TRP A 76 3.12 5.20 -14.21
CA TRP A 76 2.30 5.35 -15.41
C TRP A 76 2.01 6.81 -15.75
N LEU A 77 1.74 7.64 -14.75
CA LEU A 77 1.53 9.09 -14.94
C LEU A 77 2.79 9.75 -15.52
N SER A 78 3.96 9.33 -15.06
CA SER A 78 5.25 9.82 -15.58
C SER A 78 5.46 9.41 -17.03
N VAL A 79 5.05 8.19 -17.43
CA VAL A 79 5.09 7.73 -18.81
C VAL A 79 4.20 8.58 -19.71
N VAL A 80 2.98 8.86 -19.26
CA VAL A 80 2.03 9.72 -20.01
C VAL A 80 2.61 11.13 -20.22
N SER A 81 3.22 11.68 -19.17
CA SER A 81 3.88 12.99 -19.23
C SER A 81 5.04 12.98 -20.23
N ALA A 82 5.91 12.00 -20.15
CA ALA A 82 7.07 11.87 -21.04
C ALA A 82 6.67 11.64 -22.51
N ALA A 83 5.58 10.91 -22.74
CA ALA A 83 5.06 10.65 -24.10
C ALA A 83 4.37 11.85 -24.74
N GLY A 84 4.07 12.90 -23.96
CA GLY A 84 3.43 14.11 -24.46
C GLY A 84 1.96 13.93 -24.86
N ILE A 85 1.31 12.87 -24.37
CA ILE A 85 -0.11 12.61 -24.66
C ILE A 85 -1.00 13.70 -24.08
N VAL A 86 -0.63 14.18 -22.90
CA VAL A 86 -1.25 15.31 -22.20
C VAL A 86 -0.12 16.25 -21.78
N LYS A 87 -0.40 17.54 -21.74
CA LYS A 87 0.60 18.53 -21.33
C LYS A 87 1.16 18.20 -19.95
N PRO A 88 2.51 18.19 -19.77
CA PRO A 88 3.13 17.87 -18.48
C PRO A 88 2.58 18.70 -17.32
N GLU A 89 2.26 19.98 -17.55
CA GLU A 89 1.71 20.90 -16.54
C GLU A 89 0.36 20.38 -15.98
N SER A 90 -0.45 19.74 -16.84
CA SER A 90 -1.75 19.18 -16.44
C SER A 90 -1.64 17.95 -15.56
N LEU A 91 -0.48 17.29 -15.56
CA LEU A 91 -0.22 16.05 -14.80
C LEU A 91 0.61 16.29 -13.56
N ALA A 92 1.28 17.45 -13.45
CA ALA A 92 2.23 17.73 -12.37
C ALA A 92 1.62 17.52 -10.98
N ASP A 93 0.41 18.01 -10.75
CA ASP A 93 -0.29 17.87 -9.47
C ASP A 93 -0.65 16.42 -9.17
N LEU A 94 -1.09 15.64 -10.15
CA LEU A 94 -1.40 14.22 -9.97
C LEU A 94 -0.16 13.39 -9.68
N ILE A 95 0.93 13.65 -10.37
CA ILE A 95 2.21 12.99 -10.14
C ILE A 95 2.71 13.29 -8.71
N ASN A 96 2.64 14.55 -8.31
CA ASN A 96 3.01 14.96 -6.96
C ASN A 96 2.10 14.32 -5.89
N GLU A 97 0.79 14.28 -6.12
CA GLU A 97 -0.15 13.62 -5.22
C GLU A 97 0.15 12.13 -5.09
N ALA A 98 0.42 11.44 -6.19
CA ALA A 98 0.80 10.03 -6.17
C ALA A 98 2.08 9.79 -5.37
N ALA A 99 3.07 10.67 -5.50
CA ALA A 99 4.32 10.62 -4.74
C ALA A 99 4.06 10.81 -3.24
N GLN A 100 3.20 11.76 -2.87
CA GLN A 100 2.85 12.00 -1.46
C GLN A 100 2.08 10.81 -0.87
N ILE A 101 1.13 10.26 -1.59
CA ILE A 101 0.37 9.06 -1.17
C ILE A 101 1.32 7.88 -0.95
N THR A 102 2.26 7.66 -1.88
CA THR A 102 3.27 6.60 -1.75
C THR A 102 4.08 6.78 -0.47
N ALA A 103 4.54 8.00 -0.19
CA ALA A 103 5.31 8.31 1.02
C ALA A 103 4.51 8.11 2.31
N ILE A 104 3.23 8.50 2.32
CA ILE A 104 2.35 8.31 3.47
C ILE A 104 2.14 6.81 3.74
N LEU A 105 1.87 6.03 2.71
CA LEU A 105 1.67 4.58 2.85
C LEU A 105 2.95 3.87 3.28
N HIS A 106 4.09 4.29 2.76
CA HIS A 106 5.39 3.79 3.20
C HIS A 106 5.61 4.05 4.70
N ALA A 107 5.39 5.27 5.15
CA ALA A 107 5.53 5.65 6.57
C ALA A 107 4.56 4.85 7.45
N THR A 108 3.32 4.64 6.99
CA THR A 108 2.32 3.84 7.69
C THR A 108 2.78 2.39 7.85
N ALA A 109 3.33 1.79 6.80
CA ALA A 109 3.87 0.44 6.83
C ALA A 109 5.04 0.32 7.81
N GLU A 110 5.97 1.28 7.78
CA GLU A 110 7.12 1.31 8.69
C GLU A 110 6.69 1.44 10.16
N THR A 111 5.74 2.31 10.46
CA THR A 111 5.19 2.45 11.81
C THR A 111 4.55 1.15 12.30
N CYS A 112 3.77 0.49 11.46
CA CYS A 112 3.14 -0.79 11.79
C CYS A 112 4.19 -1.87 12.05
N ARG A 113 5.20 -1.97 11.19
CA ARG A 113 6.30 -2.93 11.33
C ARG A 113 7.06 -2.73 12.65
N ASN A 114 7.37 -1.48 12.98
CA ASN A 114 8.07 -1.15 14.22
C ASN A 114 7.23 -1.48 15.45
N ASN A 115 5.94 -1.21 15.42
CA ASN A 115 5.02 -1.55 16.51
C ASN A 115 4.90 -3.07 16.69
N MET A 116 4.86 -3.83 15.61
CA MET A 116 4.85 -5.29 15.64
C MET A 116 6.16 -5.86 16.26
N ALA A 117 7.30 -5.28 15.90
CA ALA A 117 8.59 -5.69 16.45
C ALA A 117 8.68 -5.43 17.96
N LYS A 118 8.19 -4.26 18.43
CA LYS A 118 8.12 -3.94 19.87
C LYS A 118 7.20 -4.90 20.60
N ALA A 119 6.03 -5.20 20.08
CA ALA A 119 5.09 -6.13 20.68
C ALA A 119 5.69 -7.54 20.83
N LYS A 120 6.51 -7.96 19.87
CA LYS A 120 7.23 -9.24 19.92
C LYS A 120 8.26 -9.31 21.06
N LEU A 121 8.97 -8.19 21.29
CA LEU A 121 9.98 -8.09 22.36
C LEU A 121 9.35 -8.06 23.76
N GLU A 122 8.14 -7.52 23.89
CA GLU A 122 7.43 -7.38 25.16
C GLU A 122 6.65 -8.64 25.56
N ARG A 123 6.49 -9.64 24.67
CA ARG A 123 5.82 -10.90 25.01
C ARG A 123 6.69 -11.72 25.96
N PRO A 124 6.13 -12.20 27.09
CA PRO A 124 6.86 -13.13 27.97
C PRO A 124 7.19 -14.40 27.19
N ARG A 125 8.42 -14.89 27.34
CA ARG A 125 8.82 -16.16 26.73
C ARG A 125 7.93 -17.27 27.32
N PRO A 126 7.42 -18.19 26.48
CA PRO A 126 6.73 -19.36 27.00
C PRO A 126 7.71 -20.18 27.90
N PRO A 127 7.20 -20.78 28.97
CA PRO A 127 8.05 -21.60 29.81
C PRO A 127 8.73 -22.66 28.94
N ARG A 128 10.04 -22.89 29.21
CA ARG A 128 10.75 -23.97 28.53
C ARG A 128 10.04 -25.27 28.85
N ALA A 129 9.69 -26.03 27.81
CA ALA A 129 9.22 -27.39 28.00
C ALA A 129 10.28 -28.17 28.78
N ASN A 130 9.94 -28.61 29.96
CA ASN A 130 10.78 -29.56 30.70
C ASN A 130 10.82 -30.84 29.86
N HIS A 131 11.94 -31.11 29.23
CA HIS A 131 12.20 -32.45 28.74
C HIS A 131 12.25 -33.34 29.96
N PRO A 132 11.41 -34.38 30.10
CA PRO A 132 11.58 -35.38 31.12
C PRO A 132 12.95 -36.01 30.89
N GLY A 133 13.83 -35.85 31.86
CA GLY A 133 15.16 -36.46 31.82
C GLY A 133 15.00 -37.94 31.48
N THR A 134 15.73 -38.39 30.49
CA THR A 134 15.95 -39.80 30.23
C THR A 134 16.52 -40.42 31.50
N GLN A 135 15.67 -41.11 32.27
CA GLN A 135 16.19 -42.01 33.29
C GLN A 135 16.84 -43.17 32.54
N THR A 136 18.16 -43.13 32.46
CA THR A 136 18.92 -44.31 32.09
C THR A 136 18.82 -45.31 33.24
N ASN A 137 17.93 -46.29 33.08
CA ASN A 137 17.91 -47.46 33.95
C ASN A 137 19.13 -48.30 33.59
N SER A 138 20.22 -48.14 34.37
CA SER A 138 21.30 -49.13 34.36
C SER A 138 20.85 -50.28 35.24
N LYS A 139 20.37 -51.36 34.63
CA LYS A 139 20.32 -52.65 35.29
C LYS A 139 21.67 -53.34 35.12
N SER A 140 22.39 -53.44 36.21
CA SER A 140 23.51 -54.38 36.37
C SER A 140 23.00 -55.81 36.42
#